data_4e0d818d7ea67d3db080d2a60b9c1bee
#
_entry.id   4e0d818d7ea67d3db080d2a60b9c1bee
#
_cell.length_a   1.000
_cell.length_b   1.000
_cell.length_c   1.000
_cell.angle_alpha   90.00
_cell.angle_beta   90.00
_cell.angle_gamma   90.00
#
_symmetry.space_group_name_H-M   'P 1'
#
loop_
_entity.id
_entity.type
_entity.pdbx_description
1 polymer ?
#
loop_
_entity_poly.entity_id
_entity_poly.type
_entity_poly.pdbx_seq_one_letter_code
_entity_poly.pdbx_strand_id
1 'polypeptide(L)'
;MSVDRLASPDADPGHVWPNSGTDSGFHDGPRSIHAHVTRPIVEQLAKAGAHTVLDLGCGNGWFTQALVRCGFEVLGVDHNEAVLRQAQAQRPSVRFEVMDVMQALPPGLSERFDAVVAIDLIDHVILPRRMVETALAALKPGGLLVVTCAYYGYAKNLALALAGRFDTRWDPLLDDGRVKFFSRANLTQLISEFELQDMHFQTVGRIPMFARSMLVAARSPD
;
A
#
# COMPACT_ATOMS: atom_id res chain seq x y z
N MET A 1 -10.22 -9.13 18.87
CA MET A 1 -8.76 -9.14 18.59
C MET A 1 -8.21 -7.77 19.01
N SER A 2 -7.24 -7.72 19.92
CA SER A 2 -6.76 -6.44 20.46
C SER A 2 -5.76 -5.80 19.53
N VAL A 3 -6.03 -4.58 19.10
CA VAL A 3 -5.18 -3.75 18.23
C VAL A 3 -3.88 -3.31 18.96
N ASP A 4 -3.83 -3.50 20.30
CA ASP A 4 -2.71 -3.09 21.15
C ASP A 4 -1.42 -3.89 20.92
N ARG A 5 -1.48 -5.02 20.22
CA ARG A 5 -0.29 -5.83 19.89
C ARG A 5 0.55 -5.25 18.74
N LEU A 6 0.11 -4.17 18.09
CA LEU A 6 0.81 -3.54 16.96
C LEU A 6 1.85 -2.49 17.39
N ALA A 7 1.87 -2.11 18.65
CA ALA A 7 2.91 -1.26 19.20
C ALA A 7 4.07 -2.15 19.66
N SER A 8 4.97 -2.52 18.76
CA SER A 8 6.25 -3.08 19.17
C SER A 8 7.06 -1.99 19.86
N PRO A 9 7.52 -2.18 21.12
CA PRO A 9 8.34 -1.19 21.84
C PRO A 9 9.77 -1.05 21.30
N ASP A 10 10.17 -1.86 20.32
CA ASP A 10 11.55 -1.94 19.84
C ASP A 10 11.87 -1.04 18.64
N ALA A 11 10.95 -0.14 18.25
CA ALA A 11 11.29 0.92 17.29
C ALA A 11 12.02 2.04 18.04
N ASP A 12 13.34 1.99 18.05
CA ASP A 12 14.21 3.07 18.55
C ASP A 12 13.82 4.41 17.90
N PRO A 13 13.29 5.38 18.65
CA PRO A 13 12.85 6.66 18.09
C PRO A 13 14.04 7.57 17.68
N GLY A 14 15.28 7.15 17.92
CA GLY A 14 16.50 7.91 17.67
C GLY A 14 17.27 7.52 16.41
N HIS A 15 16.91 6.45 15.71
CA HIS A 15 17.63 6.03 14.51
C HIS A 15 17.21 6.88 13.30
N VAL A 16 18.01 7.91 13.04
CA VAL A 16 17.93 8.71 11.80
C VAL A 16 18.49 7.86 10.67
N TRP A 17 17.62 7.28 9.86
CA TRP A 17 18.02 6.60 8.63
C TRP A 17 18.61 7.62 7.67
N PRO A 18 19.83 7.41 7.15
CA PRO A 18 20.36 8.29 6.12
C PRO A 18 19.44 8.24 4.89
N ASN A 19 19.06 9.42 4.40
CA ASN A 19 18.52 9.57 3.06
C ASN A 19 19.66 9.25 2.08
N SER A 20 19.90 7.99 1.83
CA SER A 20 20.82 7.58 0.77
C SER A 20 19.97 7.38 -0.48
N GLY A 21 20.13 8.32 -1.40
CA GLY A 21 19.82 8.07 -2.79
C GLY A 21 20.54 6.81 -3.27
N THR A 22 20.04 6.21 -4.33
CA THR A 22 20.67 5.18 -5.15
C THR A 22 20.81 3.79 -4.53
N ASP A 23 19.75 3.30 -3.88
CA ASP A 23 19.72 1.85 -3.66
C ASP A 23 18.31 1.32 -3.92
N SER A 24 18.13 0.65 -5.05
CA SER A 24 17.07 -0.35 -5.26
C SER A 24 17.27 -1.52 -4.29
N GLY A 25 18.04 -1.30 -3.23
CA GLY A 25 18.41 -2.22 -2.20
C GLY A 25 17.23 -2.59 -1.33
N PHE A 26 17.11 -3.87 -1.08
CA PHE A 26 16.24 -4.47 -0.09
C PHE A 26 16.49 -3.84 1.29
N HIS A 27 15.51 -3.10 1.81
CA HIS A 27 15.54 -2.59 3.18
C HIS A 27 14.75 -3.52 4.09
N ASP A 28 15.41 -4.08 5.10
CA ASP A 28 14.79 -5.05 6.02
C ASP A 28 13.79 -4.45 7.02
N GLY A 29 13.64 -3.15 7.05
CA GLY A 29 12.74 -2.44 7.97
C GLY A 29 11.48 -1.89 7.30
N PRO A 30 10.53 -1.39 8.12
CA PRO A 30 9.40 -0.67 7.58
C PRO A 30 9.93 0.58 6.89
N ARG A 31 9.55 0.79 5.64
CA ARG A 31 9.63 2.15 5.12
C ARG A 31 8.81 3.02 6.07
N SER A 32 9.29 4.21 6.41
CA SER A 32 8.65 5.09 7.42
C SER A 32 7.16 5.35 7.18
N ILE A 33 6.69 5.12 5.96
CA ILE A 33 5.32 5.27 5.52
C ILE A 33 4.45 4.07 5.92
N HIS A 34 4.99 2.85 5.91
CA HIS A 34 4.23 1.63 6.25
C HIS A 34 3.75 1.65 7.71
N ALA A 35 4.57 2.12 8.64
CA ALA A 35 4.21 2.21 10.04
C ALA A 35 2.98 3.10 10.30
N HIS A 36 2.77 4.13 9.47
CA HIS A 36 1.63 5.04 9.66
C HIS A 36 0.31 4.49 9.10
N VAL A 37 0.38 3.72 7.99
CA VAL A 37 -0.82 3.21 7.32
C VAL A 37 -1.28 1.86 7.87
N THR A 38 -0.42 1.11 8.56
CA THR A 38 -0.73 -0.24 9.06
C THR A 38 -1.97 -0.25 9.93
N ARG A 39 -2.01 0.58 10.97
CA ARG A 39 -3.15 0.62 11.89
C ARG A 39 -4.48 0.97 11.20
N PRO A 40 -4.58 2.06 10.42
CA PRO A 40 -5.80 2.36 9.67
C PRO A 40 -6.25 1.23 8.75
N ILE A 41 -5.32 0.54 8.08
CA ILE A 41 -5.67 -0.57 7.19
C ILE A 41 -6.20 -1.76 8.00
N VAL A 42 -5.50 -2.17 9.06
CA VAL A 42 -5.95 -3.27 9.93
C VAL A 42 -7.34 -2.99 10.51
N GLU A 43 -7.64 -1.74 10.91
CA GLU A 43 -8.95 -1.35 11.37
C GLU A 43 -10.03 -1.49 10.27
N GLN A 44 -9.73 -1.14 9.02
CA GLN A 44 -10.65 -1.34 7.89
C GLN A 44 -10.88 -2.83 7.59
N LEU A 45 -9.81 -3.63 7.56
CA LEU A 45 -9.89 -5.08 7.35
C LEU A 45 -10.72 -5.76 8.44
N ALA A 46 -10.48 -5.41 9.71
CA ALA A 46 -11.23 -5.96 10.84
C ALA A 46 -12.72 -5.58 10.81
N LYS A 47 -13.03 -4.32 10.47
CA LYS A 47 -14.43 -3.87 10.31
C LYS A 47 -15.12 -4.58 9.15
N ALA A 48 -14.40 -4.90 8.09
CA ALA A 48 -14.94 -5.64 6.96
C ALA A 48 -15.14 -7.14 7.26
N GLY A 49 -14.60 -7.65 8.39
CA GLY A 49 -14.62 -9.06 8.72
C GLY A 49 -13.71 -9.90 7.81
N ALA A 50 -12.68 -9.28 7.23
CA ALA A 50 -11.75 -9.97 6.34
C ALA A 50 -10.96 -11.04 7.09
N HIS A 51 -10.71 -12.18 6.43
CA HIS A 51 -9.83 -13.25 6.88
C HIS A 51 -8.69 -13.48 5.91
N THR A 52 -8.99 -13.50 4.61
CA THR A 52 -8.02 -13.70 3.52
C THR A 52 -7.71 -12.38 2.85
N VAL A 53 -6.43 -12.04 2.73
CA VAL A 53 -5.97 -10.74 2.19
C VAL A 53 -4.93 -10.96 1.10
N LEU A 54 -5.06 -10.25 -0.02
CA LEU A 54 -4.03 -10.14 -1.04
C LEU A 54 -3.31 -8.79 -0.86
N ASP A 55 -1.99 -8.84 -0.72
CA ASP A 55 -1.11 -7.65 -0.62
C ASP A 55 -0.42 -7.44 -1.97
N LEU A 56 -0.95 -6.50 -2.78
CA LEU A 56 -0.45 -6.16 -4.11
C LEU A 56 0.75 -5.21 -4.03
N GLY A 57 1.86 -5.59 -4.66
CA GLY A 57 3.09 -4.82 -4.61
C GLY A 57 3.73 -4.89 -3.23
N CYS A 58 3.80 -6.09 -2.65
CA CYS A 58 4.24 -6.30 -1.26
C CYS A 58 5.72 -5.96 -1.01
N GLY A 59 6.53 -5.80 -2.05
CA GLY A 59 7.94 -5.46 -1.95
C GLY A 59 8.70 -6.42 -1.02
N ASN A 60 9.37 -5.87 -0.02
CA ASN A 60 10.11 -6.65 0.97
C ASN A 60 9.25 -7.52 1.90
N GLY A 61 7.93 -7.48 1.81
CA GLY A 61 7.00 -8.29 2.62
C GLY A 61 6.86 -7.85 4.07
N TRP A 62 7.37 -6.69 4.45
CA TRP A 62 7.25 -6.21 5.83
C TRP A 62 5.78 -6.02 6.24
N PHE A 63 5.00 -5.38 5.37
CA PHE A 63 3.58 -5.15 5.63
C PHE A 63 2.77 -6.45 5.58
N THR A 64 3.05 -7.32 4.60
CA THR A 64 2.46 -8.67 4.52
C THR A 64 2.64 -9.42 5.84
N GLN A 65 3.87 -9.42 6.40
CA GLN A 65 4.16 -10.03 7.69
C GLN A 65 3.40 -9.36 8.84
N ALA A 66 3.25 -8.04 8.82
CA ALA A 66 2.49 -7.32 9.84
C ALA A 66 1.02 -7.77 9.84
N LEU A 67 0.40 -7.96 8.68
CA LEU A 67 -0.96 -8.49 8.56
C LEU A 67 -1.06 -9.94 9.06
N VAL A 68 -0.09 -10.80 8.71
CA VAL A 68 -0.04 -12.19 9.23
C VAL A 68 0.03 -12.20 10.76
N ARG A 69 0.84 -11.33 11.37
CA ARG A 69 0.91 -11.17 12.83
C ARG A 69 -0.40 -10.68 13.45
N CYS A 70 -1.22 -9.95 12.69
CA CYS A 70 -2.56 -9.55 13.10
C CYS A 70 -3.60 -10.67 12.97
N GLY A 71 -3.22 -11.85 12.43
CA GLY A 71 -4.07 -13.03 12.30
C GLY A 71 -4.81 -13.15 10.98
N PHE A 72 -4.42 -12.38 9.95
CA PHE A 72 -4.94 -12.55 8.59
C PHE A 72 -4.17 -13.68 7.87
N GLU A 73 -4.86 -14.39 6.99
CA GLU A 73 -4.23 -15.24 5.98
C GLU A 73 -3.86 -14.35 4.79
N VAL A 74 -2.56 -14.18 4.52
CA VAL A 74 -2.10 -13.20 3.54
C VAL A 74 -1.25 -13.86 2.46
N LEU A 75 -1.52 -13.49 1.21
CA LEU A 75 -0.65 -13.69 0.07
C LEU A 75 -0.04 -12.35 -0.33
N GLY A 76 1.29 -12.24 -0.30
CA GLY A 76 2.00 -11.08 -0.84
C GLY A 76 2.42 -11.34 -2.28
N VAL A 77 2.20 -10.37 -3.17
CA VAL A 77 2.62 -10.48 -4.57
C VAL A 77 3.40 -9.24 -5.01
N ASP A 78 4.43 -9.46 -5.81
CA ASP A 78 5.23 -8.39 -6.42
C ASP A 78 5.79 -8.88 -7.76
N HIS A 79 6.09 -7.96 -8.68
CA HIS A 79 6.67 -8.31 -9.97
C HIS A 79 8.17 -8.61 -9.86
N ASN A 80 8.85 -8.12 -8.82
CA ASN A 80 10.29 -8.26 -8.64
C ASN A 80 10.65 -9.56 -7.91
N GLU A 81 10.97 -10.58 -8.68
CA GLU A 81 11.34 -11.90 -8.17
C GLU A 81 12.55 -11.87 -7.20
N ALA A 82 13.53 -10.99 -7.45
CA ALA A 82 14.71 -10.89 -6.59
C ALA A 82 14.33 -10.36 -5.19
N VAL A 83 13.46 -9.37 -5.13
CA VAL A 83 12.93 -8.82 -3.88
C VAL A 83 12.11 -9.87 -3.14
N LEU A 84 11.27 -10.64 -3.85
CA LEU A 84 10.47 -11.70 -3.24
C LEU A 84 11.32 -12.85 -2.70
N ARG A 85 12.37 -13.25 -3.39
CA ARG A 85 13.30 -14.27 -2.86
C ARG A 85 13.95 -13.84 -1.55
N GLN A 86 14.33 -12.58 -1.43
CA GLN A 86 14.86 -12.02 -0.18
C GLN A 86 13.77 -11.94 0.90
N ALA A 87 12.56 -11.46 0.54
CA ALA A 87 11.41 -11.42 1.45
C ALA A 87 11.09 -12.81 2.02
N GLN A 88 11.06 -13.84 1.16
CA GLN A 88 10.79 -15.23 1.57
C GLN A 88 11.88 -15.79 2.48
N ALA A 89 13.15 -15.48 2.20
CA ALA A 89 14.27 -15.92 3.06
C ALA A 89 14.18 -15.32 4.48
N GLN A 90 13.76 -14.06 4.60
CA GLN A 90 13.64 -13.37 5.88
C GLN A 90 12.32 -13.68 6.60
N ARG A 91 11.28 -14.07 5.86
CA ARG A 91 9.92 -14.31 6.37
C ARG A 91 9.37 -15.67 5.89
N PRO A 92 9.98 -16.77 6.33
CA PRO A 92 9.65 -18.11 5.79
C PRO A 92 8.20 -18.54 6.05
N SER A 93 7.53 -17.96 7.03
CA SER A 93 6.12 -18.24 7.36
C SER A 93 5.12 -17.43 6.54
N VAL A 94 5.57 -16.49 5.72
CA VAL A 94 4.71 -15.66 4.85
C VAL A 94 4.72 -16.25 3.44
N ARG A 95 3.57 -16.23 2.78
CA ARG A 95 3.44 -16.67 1.39
C ARG A 95 3.67 -15.52 0.44
N PHE A 96 4.56 -15.73 -0.53
CA PHE A 96 4.84 -14.77 -1.59
C PHE A 96 4.76 -15.45 -2.95
N GLU A 97 4.23 -14.73 -3.94
CA GLU A 97 4.17 -15.19 -5.34
C GLU A 97 4.56 -14.05 -6.29
N VAL A 98 5.25 -14.40 -7.38
CA VAL A 98 5.60 -13.42 -8.42
C VAL A 98 4.35 -13.09 -9.25
N MET A 99 3.97 -11.81 -9.29
CA MET A 99 2.84 -11.36 -10.09
C MET A 99 3.03 -9.91 -10.53
N ASP A 100 2.88 -9.67 -11.82
CA ASP A 100 2.78 -8.32 -12.35
C ASP A 100 1.31 -7.87 -12.35
N VAL A 101 0.99 -6.86 -11.56
CA VAL A 101 -0.37 -6.30 -11.42
C VAL A 101 -0.91 -5.67 -12.71
N MET A 102 -0.04 -5.47 -13.70
CA MET A 102 -0.39 -4.98 -15.03
C MET A 102 -0.82 -6.10 -15.98
N GLN A 103 -0.60 -7.33 -15.60
CA GLN A 103 -0.99 -8.53 -16.37
C GLN A 103 -2.37 -9.05 -15.90
N ALA A 104 -2.88 -10.03 -16.63
CA ALA A 104 -4.08 -10.74 -16.21
C ALA A 104 -3.82 -11.47 -14.88
N LEU A 105 -4.85 -11.50 -14.03
CA LEU A 105 -4.79 -12.22 -12.77
C LEU A 105 -4.51 -13.73 -13.04
N PRO A 106 -3.55 -14.33 -12.33
CA PRO A 106 -3.26 -15.76 -12.48
C PRO A 106 -4.48 -16.63 -12.15
N PRO A 107 -4.68 -17.75 -12.86
CA PRO A 107 -5.72 -18.71 -12.53
C PRO A 107 -5.66 -19.15 -11.05
N GLY A 108 -6.81 -19.22 -10.39
CA GLY A 108 -6.92 -19.62 -8.98
C GLY A 108 -6.77 -18.47 -7.97
N LEU A 109 -6.57 -17.23 -8.41
CA LEU A 109 -6.61 -16.06 -7.55
C LEU A 109 -7.92 -15.24 -7.70
N SER A 110 -8.73 -15.55 -8.72
CA SER A 110 -10.01 -14.87 -8.95
C SER A 110 -11.01 -15.15 -7.82
N GLU A 111 -11.69 -14.09 -7.35
CA GLU A 111 -12.74 -14.17 -6.32
C GLU A 111 -12.30 -14.94 -5.05
N ARG A 112 -11.04 -14.80 -4.68
CA ARG A 112 -10.46 -15.60 -3.60
C ARG A 112 -10.33 -14.86 -2.28
N PHE A 113 -10.18 -13.54 -2.32
CA PHE A 113 -9.80 -12.76 -1.15
C PHE A 113 -10.97 -11.94 -0.61
N ASP A 114 -11.09 -11.88 0.73
CA ASP A 114 -12.05 -11.00 1.40
C ASP A 114 -11.63 -9.54 1.29
N ALA A 115 -10.31 -9.31 1.16
CA ALA A 115 -9.77 -7.98 0.93
C ALA A 115 -8.52 -8.00 0.05
N VAL A 116 -8.34 -6.91 -0.70
CA VAL A 116 -7.11 -6.60 -1.44
C VAL A 116 -6.56 -5.28 -0.94
N VAL A 117 -5.28 -5.25 -0.60
CA VAL A 117 -4.57 -4.03 -0.18
C VAL A 117 -3.47 -3.70 -1.20
N ALA A 118 -3.35 -2.42 -1.56
CA ALA A 118 -2.30 -1.91 -2.43
C ALA A 118 -1.67 -0.67 -1.77
N ILE A 119 -0.50 -0.86 -1.15
CA ILE A 119 0.14 0.20 -0.35
C ILE A 119 1.22 0.87 -1.17
N ASP A 120 1.02 2.17 -1.45
CA ASP A 120 1.95 2.99 -2.24
C ASP A 120 2.36 2.32 -3.57
N LEU A 121 1.46 1.50 -4.13
CA LEU A 121 1.66 0.84 -5.41
C LEU A 121 1.11 1.67 -6.56
N ILE A 122 -0.07 2.30 -6.38
CA ILE A 122 -0.82 2.94 -7.46
C ILE A 122 -0.08 4.12 -8.10
N ASP A 123 0.81 4.77 -7.37
CA ASP A 123 1.65 5.86 -7.86
C ASP A 123 2.92 5.37 -8.58
N HIS A 124 3.21 4.07 -8.52
CA HIS A 124 4.31 3.42 -9.24
C HIS A 124 3.89 2.69 -10.52
N VAL A 125 2.59 2.54 -10.79
CA VAL A 125 2.10 1.85 -11.99
C VAL A 125 1.73 2.81 -13.12
N ILE A 126 2.04 2.42 -14.36
CA ILE A 126 1.76 3.25 -15.55
C ILE A 126 0.25 3.28 -15.84
N LEU A 127 -0.45 2.16 -15.67
CA LEU A 127 -1.88 2.01 -15.94
C LEU A 127 -2.65 1.73 -14.63
N PRO A 128 -2.99 2.75 -13.83
CA PRO A 128 -3.62 2.54 -12.53
C PRO A 128 -5.00 1.86 -12.62
N ARG A 129 -5.75 2.07 -13.71
CA ARG A 129 -7.01 1.36 -13.96
C ARG A 129 -6.81 -0.15 -14.04
N ARG A 130 -5.74 -0.59 -14.72
CA ARG A 130 -5.42 -2.01 -14.83
C ARG A 130 -5.11 -2.64 -13.49
N MET A 131 -4.36 -1.94 -12.63
CA MET A 131 -4.12 -2.39 -11.26
C MET A 131 -5.43 -2.54 -10.47
N VAL A 132 -6.36 -1.58 -10.58
CA VAL A 132 -7.67 -1.67 -9.92
C VAL A 132 -8.48 -2.83 -10.46
N GLU A 133 -8.55 -3.03 -11.80
CA GLU A 133 -9.20 -4.19 -12.42
C GLU A 133 -8.65 -5.51 -11.88
N THR A 134 -7.33 -5.65 -11.81
CA THR A 134 -6.65 -6.83 -11.26
C THR A 134 -6.99 -7.04 -9.78
N ALA A 135 -7.02 -5.97 -8.99
CA ALA A 135 -7.42 -6.03 -7.59
C ALA A 135 -8.88 -6.50 -7.42
N LEU A 136 -9.79 -5.95 -8.22
CA LEU A 136 -11.22 -6.30 -8.17
C LEU A 136 -11.46 -7.75 -8.63
N ALA A 137 -10.75 -8.22 -9.65
CA ALA A 137 -10.85 -9.60 -10.11
C ALA A 137 -10.39 -10.62 -9.04
N ALA A 138 -9.56 -10.22 -8.09
CA ALA A 138 -9.11 -11.06 -6.99
C ALA A 138 -10.07 -11.05 -5.79
N LEU A 139 -10.92 -10.02 -5.67
CA LEU A 139 -11.88 -9.89 -4.58
C LEU A 139 -13.06 -10.84 -4.74
N LYS A 140 -13.52 -11.39 -3.63
CA LYS A 140 -14.86 -11.98 -3.53
C LYS A 140 -15.93 -10.90 -3.72
N PRO A 141 -17.17 -11.28 -4.14
CA PRO A 141 -18.31 -10.37 -4.06
C PRO A 141 -18.43 -9.73 -2.67
N GLY A 142 -18.69 -8.43 -2.58
CA GLY A 142 -18.72 -7.66 -1.34
C GLY A 142 -17.34 -7.45 -0.67
N GLY A 143 -16.24 -7.88 -1.30
CA GLY A 143 -14.88 -7.78 -0.77
C GLY A 143 -14.38 -6.34 -0.67
N LEU A 144 -13.37 -6.10 0.17
CA LEU A 144 -12.83 -4.78 0.46
C LEU A 144 -11.56 -4.49 -0.35
N LEU A 145 -11.58 -3.43 -1.14
CA LEU A 145 -10.36 -2.83 -1.74
C LEU A 145 -9.84 -1.73 -0.83
N VAL A 146 -8.53 -1.76 -0.51
CA VAL A 146 -7.85 -0.68 0.21
C VAL A 146 -6.64 -0.24 -0.59
N VAL A 147 -6.62 1.02 -0.99
CA VAL A 147 -5.51 1.61 -1.75
C VAL A 147 -4.91 2.76 -0.96
N THR A 148 -3.60 2.80 -0.84
CA THR A 148 -2.89 3.96 -0.31
C THR A 148 -1.92 4.53 -1.33
N CYS A 149 -1.67 5.82 -1.22
CA CYS A 149 -0.58 6.50 -1.91
C CYS A 149 -0.16 7.76 -1.16
N ALA A 150 0.93 8.38 -1.62
CA ALA A 150 1.41 9.61 -1.02
C ALA A 150 0.36 10.72 -1.11
N TYR A 151 0.19 11.48 -0.01
CA TYR A 151 -0.71 12.63 0.01
C TYR A 151 0.01 13.90 -0.43
N TYR A 152 -0.48 14.48 -1.52
CA TYR A 152 -0.01 15.75 -2.08
C TYR A 152 -1.04 16.85 -1.84
N GLY A 153 -1.25 17.21 -0.56
CA GLY A 153 -2.15 18.31 -0.20
C GLY A 153 -1.62 19.66 -0.65
N TYR A 154 -2.55 20.55 -1.06
CA TYR A 154 -2.23 21.88 -1.58
C TYR A 154 -1.30 22.69 -0.65
N ALA A 155 -1.62 22.77 0.63
CA ALA A 155 -0.83 23.52 1.61
C ALA A 155 0.60 22.99 1.76
N LYS A 156 0.76 21.67 1.76
CA LYS A 156 2.07 21.02 1.82
C LYS A 156 2.90 21.30 0.57
N ASN A 157 2.29 21.19 -0.61
CA ASN A 157 2.99 21.47 -1.87
C ASN A 157 3.36 22.95 -2.00
N LEU A 158 2.48 23.86 -1.58
CA LEU A 158 2.77 25.29 -1.56
C LEU A 158 3.96 25.59 -0.61
N ALA A 159 3.97 25.02 0.57
CA ALA A 159 5.07 25.19 1.52
C ALA A 159 6.40 24.67 0.97
N LEU A 160 6.41 23.50 0.28
CA LEU A 160 7.60 22.95 -0.36
C LEU A 160 8.08 23.83 -1.51
N ALA A 161 7.18 24.38 -2.33
CA ALA A 161 7.51 25.27 -3.44
C ALA A 161 8.12 26.59 -2.92
N LEU A 162 7.48 27.22 -1.92
CA LEU A 162 7.99 28.45 -1.30
C LEU A 162 9.33 28.27 -0.61
N ALA A 163 9.59 27.07 -0.06
CA ALA A 163 10.87 26.73 0.58
C ALA A 163 11.96 26.30 -0.43
N GLY A 164 11.69 26.29 -1.74
CA GLY A 164 12.63 25.80 -2.76
C GLY A 164 13.02 24.33 -2.60
N ARG A 165 12.15 23.51 -1.96
CA ARG A 165 12.42 22.11 -1.65
C ARG A 165 11.63 21.12 -2.50
N PHE A 166 11.18 21.55 -3.65
CA PHE A 166 10.38 20.71 -4.54
C PHE A 166 11.19 19.49 -5.01
N ASP A 167 12.42 19.71 -5.47
CA ASP A 167 13.32 18.69 -6.01
C ASP A 167 13.71 17.61 -4.99
N THR A 168 13.59 17.91 -3.68
CA THR A 168 13.85 16.90 -2.64
C THR A 168 12.73 15.83 -2.51
N ARG A 169 11.63 16.01 -3.22
CA ARG A 169 10.45 15.12 -3.20
C ARG A 169 10.22 14.40 -4.51
N TRP A 170 10.81 14.90 -5.56
CA TRP A 170 10.60 14.48 -6.92
C TRP A 170 11.97 14.17 -7.52
N ASP A 171 12.36 12.90 -7.46
CA ASP A 171 13.60 12.46 -8.06
C ASP A 171 13.29 11.68 -9.36
N PRO A 172 13.40 12.34 -10.52
CA PRO A 172 13.14 11.69 -11.80
C PRO A 172 14.24 10.71 -12.21
N LEU A 173 15.35 10.66 -11.47
CA LEU A 173 16.47 9.77 -11.73
C LEU A 173 16.32 8.40 -11.05
N LEU A 174 15.28 8.22 -10.23
CA LEU A 174 14.96 6.91 -9.64
C LEU A 174 14.15 6.08 -10.64
N ASP A 175 14.74 5.00 -11.16
CA ASP A 175 14.11 4.11 -12.12
C ASP A 175 12.80 3.47 -11.58
N ASP A 176 12.77 3.13 -10.30
CA ASP A 176 11.60 2.62 -9.58
C ASP A 176 10.78 3.72 -8.90
N GLY A 177 10.95 4.96 -9.33
CA GLY A 177 10.30 6.14 -8.76
C GLY A 177 8.79 6.16 -9.03
N ARG A 178 8.12 7.15 -8.41
CA ARG A 178 6.71 7.42 -8.67
C ARG A 178 6.52 7.99 -10.06
N VAL A 179 5.64 7.36 -10.84
CA VAL A 179 5.29 7.79 -12.20
C VAL A 179 3.96 8.54 -12.25
N LYS A 180 3.16 8.47 -11.19
CA LYS A 180 1.85 9.13 -11.06
C LYS A 180 1.76 9.90 -9.75
N PHE A 181 0.97 10.97 -9.79
CA PHE A 181 0.71 11.85 -8.65
C PHE A 181 -0.77 12.02 -8.47
N PHE A 182 -1.30 11.47 -7.39
CA PHE A 182 -2.72 11.53 -7.10
C PHE A 182 -3.04 12.66 -6.14
N SER A 183 -4.01 13.48 -6.49
CA SER A 183 -4.78 14.26 -5.53
C SER A 183 -5.90 13.39 -4.94
N ARG A 184 -6.52 13.85 -3.86
CA ARG A 184 -7.74 13.22 -3.36
C ARG A 184 -8.79 13.07 -4.47
N ALA A 185 -9.03 14.14 -5.23
CA ALA A 185 -10.04 14.15 -6.29
C ALA A 185 -9.76 13.09 -7.36
N ASN A 186 -8.50 13.03 -7.85
CA ASN A 186 -8.13 12.09 -8.91
C ASN A 186 -8.16 10.64 -8.44
N LEU A 187 -7.74 10.35 -7.20
CA LEU A 187 -7.80 9.00 -6.66
C LEU A 187 -9.26 8.58 -6.45
N THR A 188 -10.09 9.44 -5.87
CA THR A 188 -11.52 9.17 -5.70
C THR A 188 -12.21 8.97 -7.05
N GLN A 189 -11.93 9.82 -8.04
CA GLN A 189 -12.47 9.68 -9.39
C GLN A 189 -12.10 8.34 -10.01
N LEU A 190 -10.82 7.95 -9.94
CA LEU A 190 -10.35 6.67 -10.47
C LEU A 190 -11.13 5.49 -9.86
N ILE A 191 -11.27 5.47 -8.54
CA ILE A 191 -11.96 4.39 -7.83
C ILE A 191 -13.47 4.40 -8.16
N SER A 192 -14.07 5.58 -8.36
CA SER A 192 -15.50 5.72 -8.72
C SER A 192 -15.83 5.19 -10.13
N GLU A 193 -14.84 4.97 -10.99
CA GLU A 193 -15.06 4.39 -12.33
C GLU A 193 -15.48 2.90 -12.27
N PHE A 194 -15.36 2.24 -11.11
CA PHE A 194 -15.51 0.78 -10.94
C PHE A 194 -16.75 0.34 -10.18
N GLU A 195 -17.80 1.17 -10.10
CA GLU A 195 -19.07 0.83 -9.44
C GLU A 195 -18.93 0.33 -7.99
N LEU A 196 -17.87 0.73 -7.30
CA LEU A 196 -17.60 0.35 -5.93
C LEU A 196 -18.52 1.06 -4.94
N GLN A 197 -18.89 0.36 -3.87
CA GLN A 197 -19.80 0.83 -2.82
C GLN A 197 -19.01 1.27 -1.57
N ASP A 198 -19.67 2.00 -0.68
CA ASP A 198 -19.17 2.38 0.64
C ASP A 198 -17.76 3.03 0.62
N MET A 199 -17.51 3.87 -0.38
CA MET A 199 -16.20 4.51 -0.53
C MET A 199 -15.88 5.41 0.66
N HIS A 200 -14.80 5.10 1.35
CA HIS A 200 -14.27 5.88 2.47
C HIS A 200 -12.89 6.43 2.14
N PHE A 201 -12.72 7.74 2.33
CA PHE A 201 -11.43 8.42 2.17
C PHE A 201 -10.89 8.88 3.51
N GLN A 202 -9.61 8.63 3.76
CA GLN A 202 -8.91 9.06 4.96
C GLN A 202 -7.51 9.59 4.62
N THR A 203 -7.10 10.70 5.25
CA THR A 203 -5.71 11.13 5.29
C THR A 203 -5.00 10.48 6.47
N VAL A 204 -3.77 10.03 6.26
CA VAL A 204 -2.97 9.36 7.28
C VAL A 204 -1.75 10.20 7.62
N GLY A 205 -1.66 10.62 8.90
CA GLY A 205 -0.61 11.48 9.41
C GLY A 205 -1.05 12.22 10.68
N ARG A 206 -0.09 12.87 11.36
CA ARG A 206 -0.38 13.59 12.61
C ARG A 206 -1.31 14.80 12.44
N ILE A 207 -1.18 15.50 11.33
CA ILE A 207 -1.95 16.70 10.99
C ILE A 207 -2.56 16.48 9.61
N PRO A 208 -3.90 16.54 9.46
CA PRO A 208 -4.56 16.22 8.18
C PRO A 208 -4.04 17.04 6.99
N MET A 209 -3.78 18.34 7.21
CA MET A 209 -3.28 19.25 6.16
C MET A 209 -1.84 18.93 5.71
N PHE A 210 -1.06 18.27 6.58
CA PHE A 210 0.33 17.82 6.34
C PHE A 210 0.46 16.29 6.37
N ALA A 211 -0.63 15.58 6.12
CA ALA A 211 -0.63 14.13 6.09
C ALA A 211 0.45 13.59 5.12
N ARG A 212 0.97 12.41 5.42
CA ARG A 212 1.99 11.77 4.59
C ARG A 212 1.37 10.92 3.49
N SER A 213 0.29 10.24 3.83
CA SER A 213 -0.41 9.33 2.93
C SER A 213 -1.90 9.62 2.93
N MET A 214 -2.57 9.14 1.91
CA MET A 214 -4.02 9.05 1.85
C MET A 214 -4.41 7.59 1.59
N LEU A 215 -5.59 7.23 2.07
CA LEU A 215 -6.17 5.92 1.98
C LEU A 215 -7.58 6.05 1.41
N VAL A 216 -7.90 5.19 0.46
CA VAL A 216 -9.27 4.95 0.00
C VAL A 216 -9.59 3.49 0.26
N ALA A 217 -10.74 3.25 0.87
CA ALA A 217 -11.32 1.92 1.05
C ALA A 217 -12.69 1.91 0.38
N ALA A 218 -13.01 0.85 -0.35
CA ALA A 218 -14.30 0.69 -1.01
C ALA A 218 -14.63 -0.80 -1.17
N ARG A 219 -15.92 -1.14 -1.23
CA ARG A 219 -16.38 -2.54 -1.41
C ARG A 219 -16.69 -2.83 -2.87
N SER A 220 -16.35 -4.05 -3.31
CA SER A 220 -16.85 -4.57 -4.57
C SER A 220 -18.37 -4.79 -4.47
N PRO A 221 -19.11 -4.77 -5.58
CA PRO A 221 -20.49 -5.19 -5.61
C PRO A 221 -20.66 -6.65 -5.12
N ASP A 222 -21.89 -6.97 -4.63
CA ASP A 222 -22.27 -8.34 -4.23
C ASP A 222 -22.40 -9.26 -5.43
#